data_ea0c1703ffd77ffbf87a0fd629ac498f
#
_entry.id   ea0c1703ffd77ffbf87a0fd629ac498f
#
_cell.length_a   1.000
_cell.length_b   1.000
_cell.length_c   1.000
_cell.angle_alpha   90.00
_cell.angle_beta   90.00
_cell.angle_gamma   90.00
#
_symmetry.space_group_name_H-M   'P 1'
#
loop_
_entity.id
_entity.type
_entity.pdbx_description
1 polymer ?
#
loop_
_entity_poly.entity_id
_entity_poly.type
_entity_poly.pdbx_seq_one_letter_code
_entity_poly.pdbx_strand_id
1 'polypeptide(L)'
;MIAHVAQAGEDRGRVVLHLRSSRPSAIALEAAVRIARAFQSEIESVFVQDEQLMDCADYGFVRETSLTGRQQRRMTRDAVARDMHLASIGARRQIEALARRAEVPLRSRVVRDEPLRALSIACAETGPWNVVALAEPFSGGASGMLKQLLVEIAGATGLVLVGPQARRTTGPAIVAIEDIDHLPPMLKAGERLAALDGSEVILLLVASDEERLQWMDGQARLFIGDRDDVRIASAEVHHGEAAVIAETLRRMQGGFVIGQYGGLVVPDEGNLRPLGAALECPLFLVR
;
A
#
# COMPACT_ATOMS: atom_id res chain seq x y z
N MET A 1 8.53 -14.29 -8.67
CA MET A 1 8.11 -12.94 -9.10
C MET A 1 8.62 -11.81 -8.18
N ILE A 2 8.65 -11.98 -6.86
CA ILE A 2 9.28 -11.05 -5.90
C ILE A 2 10.79 -10.84 -6.18
N ALA A 3 11.47 -11.84 -6.75
CA ALA A 3 12.88 -11.73 -7.12
C ALA A 3 13.18 -10.61 -8.15
N HIS A 4 12.23 -10.25 -9.01
CA HIS A 4 12.41 -9.17 -9.98
C HIS A 4 12.43 -7.76 -9.35
N VAL A 5 11.74 -7.54 -8.24
CA VAL A 5 11.82 -6.25 -7.52
C VAL A 5 13.24 -6.01 -6.97
N ALA A 6 14.03 -7.08 -6.82
CA ALA A 6 15.35 -7.03 -6.21
C ALA A 6 16.52 -6.97 -7.22
N GLN A 7 16.31 -7.30 -8.49
CA GLN A 7 17.36 -7.25 -9.54
C GLN A 7 17.25 -5.96 -10.34
N ALA A 8 17.88 -4.90 -9.87
CA ALA A 8 17.97 -3.64 -10.58
C ALA A 8 19.14 -3.69 -11.58
N GLY A 9 18.83 -3.70 -12.86
CA GLY A 9 19.81 -3.46 -13.93
C GLY A 9 19.20 -2.74 -15.12
N GLU A 10 18.10 -3.21 -15.68
CA GLU A 10 17.57 -2.65 -16.94
C GLU A 10 16.05 -2.43 -16.96
N ASP A 11 15.29 -3.02 -16.04
CA ASP A 11 13.84 -2.86 -15.99
C ASP A 11 13.42 -2.11 -14.72
N ARG A 12 13.40 -0.78 -14.80
CA ARG A 12 12.91 0.07 -13.71
C ARG A 12 11.40 -0.09 -13.61
N GLY A 13 10.95 -0.70 -12.51
CA GLY A 13 9.55 -0.65 -12.14
C GLY A 13 9.12 0.73 -11.68
N ARG A 14 7.87 0.90 -11.37
CA ARG A 14 7.33 2.18 -10.90
C ARG A 14 6.35 2.02 -9.75
N VAL A 15 6.16 3.12 -9.03
CA VAL A 15 5.08 3.27 -8.07
C VAL A 15 3.93 4.00 -8.74
N VAL A 16 2.81 3.32 -8.95
CA VAL A 16 1.58 3.91 -9.50
C VAL A 16 0.74 4.42 -8.34
N LEU A 17 0.75 5.73 -8.13
CA LEU A 17 -0.02 6.38 -7.06
C LEU A 17 -1.42 6.73 -7.55
N HIS A 18 -2.41 6.02 -7.02
CA HIS A 18 -3.83 6.25 -7.32
C HIS A 18 -4.41 7.36 -6.45
N LEU A 19 -4.97 8.36 -7.08
CA LEU A 19 -5.59 9.53 -6.47
C LEU A 19 -7.04 9.65 -6.92
N ARG A 20 -7.97 9.79 -5.97
CA ARG A 20 -9.41 9.96 -6.24
C ARG A 20 -9.99 11.22 -5.64
N SER A 21 -9.46 11.65 -4.50
CA SER A 21 -10.05 12.70 -3.68
C SER A 21 -9.24 14.00 -3.69
N SER A 22 -9.87 15.05 -3.21
CA SER A 22 -9.25 16.37 -3.01
C SER A 22 -8.26 16.40 -1.85
N ARG A 23 -8.28 15.38 -0.99
CA ARG A 23 -7.46 15.32 0.22
C ARG A 23 -6.85 13.94 0.37
N PRO A 24 -5.82 13.63 -0.43
CA PRO A 24 -5.09 12.40 -0.23
C PRO A 24 -4.47 12.38 1.17
N SER A 25 -4.31 11.20 1.73
CA SER A 25 -3.61 11.02 3.01
C SER A 25 -2.15 11.44 2.84
N ALA A 26 -1.67 12.36 3.69
CA ALA A 26 -0.27 12.77 3.69
C ALA A 26 0.67 11.58 3.92
N ILE A 27 0.29 10.67 4.81
CA ILE A 27 1.04 9.42 5.08
C ILE A 27 1.05 8.51 3.87
N ALA A 28 -0.05 8.41 3.10
CA ALA A 28 -0.08 7.59 1.90
C ALA A 28 0.82 8.16 0.78
N LEU A 29 0.82 9.49 0.61
CA LEU A 29 1.74 10.14 -0.34
C LEU A 29 3.20 9.94 0.08
N GLU A 30 3.50 10.09 1.36
CA GLU A 30 4.84 9.87 1.89
C GLU A 30 5.27 8.40 1.74
N ALA A 31 4.38 7.45 2.02
CA ALA A 31 4.63 6.02 1.83
C ALA A 31 4.99 5.70 0.37
N ALA A 32 4.24 6.24 -0.60
CA ALA A 32 4.54 6.06 -2.02
C ALA A 32 5.92 6.61 -2.40
N VAL A 33 6.29 7.79 -1.89
CA VAL A 33 7.60 8.40 -2.12
C VAL A 33 8.72 7.57 -1.49
N ARG A 34 8.52 7.08 -0.26
CA ARG A 34 9.51 6.22 0.43
C ARG A 34 9.73 4.90 -0.31
N ILE A 35 8.66 4.24 -0.76
CA ILE A 35 8.78 3.04 -1.60
C ILE A 35 9.56 3.35 -2.89
N ALA A 36 9.19 4.41 -3.61
CA ALA A 36 9.88 4.77 -4.84
C ALA A 36 11.38 5.04 -4.60
N ARG A 37 11.73 5.71 -3.50
CA ARG A 37 13.12 5.97 -3.11
C ARG A 37 13.87 4.70 -2.73
N ALA A 38 13.25 3.82 -1.91
CA ALA A 38 13.84 2.55 -1.48
C ALA A 38 14.17 1.63 -2.67
N PHE A 39 13.32 1.64 -3.69
CA PHE A 39 13.48 0.82 -4.88
C PHE A 39 14.07 1.58 -6.08
N GLN A 40 14.53 2.82 -5.89
CA GLN A 40 15.12 3.66 -6.93
C GLN A 40 14.25 3.74 -8.19
N SER A 41 12.95 3.85 -8.00
CA SER A 41 11.92 3.87 -9.04
C SER A 41 11.32 5.27 -9.23
N GLU A 42 10.56 5.46 -10.30
CA GLU A 42 9.76 6.66 -10.51
C GLU A 42 8.36 6.52 -9.91
N ILE A 43 7.70 7.65 -9.65
CA ILE A 43 6.29 7.69 -9.30
C ILE A 43 5.50 8.12 -10.54
N GLU A 44 4.43 7.38 -10.84
CA GLU A 44 3.39 7.84 -11.73
C GLU A 44 2.13 8.13 -10.91
N SER A 45 1.80 9.40 -10.73
CA SER A 45 0.56 9.78 -10.08
C SER A 45 -0.58 9.81 -11.10
N VAL A 46 -1.58 8.97 -10.87
CA VAL A 46 -2.77 8.85 -11.71
C VAL A 46 -3.97 9.39 -10.94
N PHE A 47 -4.41 10.58 -11.31
CA PHE A 47 -5.66 11.13 -10.77
C PHE A 47 -6.82 10.65 -11.62
N VAL A 48 -7.68 9.82 -11.03
CA VAL A 48 -8.83 9.25 -11.74
C VAL A 48 -10.07 10.11 -11.50
N GLN A 49 -10.58 10.68 -12.59
CA GLN A 49 -11.92 11.28 -12.62
C GLN A 49 -12.92 10.18 -12.91
N ASP A 50 -13.57 9.68 -11.86
CA ASP A 50 -14.48 8.55 -11.90
C ASP A 50 -15.71 8.87 -12.77
N GLU A 51 -15.84 8.20 -13.90
CA GLU A 51 -16.97 8.37 -14.82
C GLU A 51 -18.31 8.01 -14.18
N GLN A 52 -18.34 6.97 -13.35
CA GLN A 52 -19.58 6.53 -12.68
C GLN A 52 -20.13 7.66 -11.78
N LEU A 53 -19.24 8.40 -11.10
CA LEU A 53 -19.65 9.54 -10.29
C LEU A 53 -20.18 10.68 -11.15
N MET A 54 -19.60 10.90 -12.33
CA MET A 54 -20.08 11.90 -13.28
C MET A 54 -21.42 11.50 -13.88
N ASP A 55 -21.62 10.25 -14.21
CA ASP A 55 -22.88 9.73 -14.75
C ASP A 55 -24.00 9.77 -13.69
N CYS A 56 -23.68 9.51 -12.41
CA CYS A 56 -24.63 9.69 -11.31
C CYS A 56 -25.16 11.14 -11.25
N ALA A 57 -24.36 12.14 -11.62
CA ALA A 57 -24.80 13.54 -11.62
C ALA A 57 -25.82 13.88 -12.71
N ASP A 58 -25.93 13.05 -13.73
CA ASP A 58 -26.95 13.23 -14.81
C ASP A 58 -28.34 12.81 -14.36
N TYR A 59 -28.48 12.03 -13.28
CA TYR A 59 -29.78 11.67 -12.72
C TYR A 59 -30.36 12.83 -11.92
N GLY A 60 -31.52 13.35 -12.35
CA GLY A 60 -32.15 14.55 -11.80
C GLY A 60 -32.55 14.47 -10.31
N PHE A 61 -32.63 13.27 -9.74
CA PHE A 61 -32.96 13.02 -8.34
C PHE A 61 -31.73 12.95 -7.41
N VAL A 62 -30.54 12.85 -7.95
CA VAL A 62 -29.31 12.74 -7.12
C VAL A 62 -28.99 14.11 -6.50
N ARG A 63 -28.77 14.08 -5.20
CA ARG A 63 -28.46 15.27 -4.40
C ARG A 63 -27.17 15.03 -3.59
N GLU A 64 -26.38 16.05 -3.53
CA GLU A 64 -25.23 16.12 -2.64
C GLU A 64 -25.71 16.63 -1.27
N THR A 65 -25.33 15.93 -0.21
CA THR A 65 -25.65 16.32 1.16
C THR A 65 -24.36 16.66 1.89
N SER A 66 -24.31 17.81 2.56
CA SER A 66 -23.18 18.20 3.39
C SER A 66 -22.93 17.17 4.50
N LEU A 67 -21.68 17.04 4.99
CA LEU A 67 -21.32 16.12 6.08
C LEU A 67 -22.17 16.32 7.35
N THR A 68 -22.68 17.53 7.56
CA THR A 68 -23.58 17.85 8.68
C THR A 68 -25.04 17.51 8.39
N GLY A 69 -25.39 17.08 7.20
CA GLY A 69 -26.75 16.80 6.76
C GLY A 69 -27.65 18.05 6.56
N ARG A 70 -27.13 19.24 6.84
CA ARG A 70 -27.92 20.48 6.87
C ARG A 70 -28.18 21.12 5.53
N GLN A 71 -27.34 20.82 4.55
CA GLN A 71 -27.45 21.40 3.21
C GLN A 71 -27.55 20.27 2.18
N GLN A 72 -28.53 20.41 1.30
CA GLN A 72 -28.67 19.55 0.13
C GLN A 72 -28.69 20.42 -1.13
N ARG A 73 -27.87 20.04 -2.09
CA ARG A 73 -27.89 20.68 -3.40
C ARG A 73 -28.03 19.63 -4.51
N ARG A 74 -28.59 20.03 -5.62
CA ARG A 74 -28.62 19.16 -6.80
C ARG A 74 -27.20 18.94 -7.26
N MET A 75 -26.83 17.69 -7.47
CA MET A 75 -25.57 17.30 -8.09
C MET A 75 -25.64 17.60 -9.58
N THR A 76 -24.66 18.28 -10.14
CA THR A 76 -24.56 18.55 -11.57
C THR A 76 -23.21 18.11 -12.10
N ARG A 77 -23.17 17.59 -13.33
CA ARG A 77 -21.95 17.11 -13.97
C ARG A 77 -20.84 18.17 -13.96
N ASP A 78 -21.20 19.43 -14.25
CA ASP A 78 -20.22 20.53 -14.25
C ASP A 78 -19.66 20.84 -12.86
N ALA A 79 -20.47 20.72 -11.80
CA ALA A 79 -20.01 20.90 -10.43
C ALA A 79 -19.03 19.80 -10.04
N VAL A 80 -19.39 18.55 -10.32
CA VAL A 80 -18.51 17.38 -10.08
C VAL A 80 -17.20 17.50 -10.86
N ALA A 81 -17.27 17.84 -12.14
CA ALA A 81 -16.07 18.01 -12.96
C ALA A 81 -15.14 19.10 -12.43
N ARG A 82 -15.70 20.26 -12.01
CA ARG A 82 -14.91 21.34 -11.39
C ARG A 82 -14.27 20.92 -10.09
N ASP A 83 -15.03 20.24 -9.22
CA ASP A 83 -14.53 19.77 -7.92
C ASP A 83 -13.42 18.75 -8.10
N MET A 84 -13.56 17.80 -9.04
CA MET A 84 -12.52 16.84 -9.39
C MET A 84 -11.28 17.52 -9.99
N HIS A 85 -11.47 18.54 -10.84
CA HIS A 85 -10.34 19.29 -11.41
C HIS A 85 -9.55 20.02 -10.33
N LEU A 86 -10.22 20.73 -9.42
CA LEU A 86 -9.57 21.40 -8.28
C LEU A 86 -8.87 20.41 -7.36
N ALA A 87 -9.50 19.26 -7.13
CA ALA A 87 -8.92 18.15 -6.36
C ALA A 87 -7.61 17.66 -7.00
N SER A 88 -7.60 17.45 -8.31
CA SER A 88 -6.41 16.98 -9.04
C SER A 88 -5.24 17.98 -8.93
N ILE A 89 -5.50 19.27 -9.02
CA ILE A 89 -4.47 20.31 -8.87
C ILE A 89 -3.89 20.28 -7.44
N GLY A 90 -4.75 20.18 -6.43
CA GLY A 90 -4.32 20.12 -5.02
C GLY A 90 -3.46 18.89 -4.71
N ALA A 91 -3.92 17.72 -5.12
CA ALA A 91 -3.21 16.47 -4.93
C ALA A 91 -1.86 16.47 -5.68
N ARG A 92 -1.84 16.94 -6.92
CA ARG A 92 -0.63 17.07 -7.72
C ARG A 92 0.43 17.94 -7.04
N ARG A 93 0.06 19.12 -6.53
CA ARG A 93 0.99 20.01 -5.81
C ARG A 93 1.60 19.35 -4.59
N GLN A 94 0.82 18.57 -3.84
CA GLN A 94 1.30 17.87 -2.65
C GLN A 94 2.34 16.81 -3.02
N ILE A 95 2.04 15.95 -3.99
CA ILE A 95 2.97 14.88 -4.39
C ILE A 95 4.23 15.45 -5.07
N GLU A 96 4.12 16.52 -5.86
CA GLU A 96 5.25 17.21 -6.49
C GLU A 96 6.22 17.78 -5.43
N ALA A 97 5.68 18.33 -4.34
CA ALA A 97 6.51 18.86 -3.24
C ALA A 97 7.25 17.74 -2.49
N LEU A 98 6.59 16.60 -2.24
CA LEU A 98 7.19 15.46 -1.57
C LEU A 98 8.23 14.76 -2.47
N ALA A 99 7.91 14.49 -3.72
CA ALA A 99 8.80 13.85 -4.68
C ALA A 99 10.08 14.68 -4.91
N ARG A 100 9.94 16.01 -5.03
CA ARG A 100 11.09 16.92 -5.17
C ARG A 100 12.02 16.88 -3.96
N ARG A 101 11.47 16.87 -2.72
CA ARG A 101 12.28 16.77 -1.49
C ARG A 101 13.05 15.46 -1.42
N ALA A 102 12.46 14.39 -1.91
CA ALA A 102 13.02 13.05 -1.87
C ALA A 102 13.86 12.70 -3.11
N GLU A 103 13.97 13.64 -4.06
CA GLU A 103 14.67 13.46 -5.34
C GLU A 103 14.14 12.27 -6.16
N VAL A 104 12.83 12.01 -6.07
CA VAL A 104 12.15 10.94 -6.79
C VAL A 104 11.55 11.48 -8.08
N PRO A 105 11.84 10.88 -9.24
CA PRO A 105 11.19 11.26 -10.49
C PRO A 105 9.67 11.08 -10.42
N LEU A 106 8.93 12.08 -10.90
CA LEU A 106 7.47 12.07 -10.85
C LEU A 106 6.88 12.39 -12.23
N ARG A 107 5.95 11.55 -12.67
CA ARG A 107 5.03 11.85 -13.76
C ARG A 107 3.63 11.97 -13.22
N SER A 108 2.80 12.85 -13.76
CA SER A 108 1.42 13.04 -13.31
C SER A 108 0.49 13.09 -14.51
N ARG A 109 -0.58 12.30 -14.44
CA ARG A 109 -1.65 12.34 -15.43
C ARG A 109 -3.03 12.37 -14.76
N VAL A 110 -3.98 12.95 -15.46
CA VAL A 110 -5.40 12.93 -15.11
C VAL A 110 -6.09 12.06 -16.14
N VAL A 111 -6.81 11.07 -15.69
CA VAL A 111 -7.51 10.11 -16.54
C VAL A 111 -9.00 10.13 -16.18
N ARG A 112 -9.86 10.12 -17.18
CA ARG A 112 -11.30 9.94 -17.00
C ARG A 112 -11.63 8.51 -17.40
N ASP A 113 -11.88 7.67 -16.41
CA ASP A 113 -12.17 6.24 -16.61
C ASP A 113 -12.70 5.64 -15.30
N GLU A 114 -13.04 4.37 -15.33
CA GLU A 114 -13.24 3.57 -14.14
C GLU A 114 -11.88 3.36 -13.40
N PRO A 115 -11.84 3.49 -12.06
CA PRO A 115 -10.59 3.45 -11.30
C PRO A 115 -9.72 2.20 -11.54
N LEU A 116 -10.32 1.01 -11.54
CA LEU A 116 -9.57 -0.24 -11.76
C LEU A 116 -9.01 -0.34 -13.17
N ARG A 117 -9.78 0.08 -14.16
CA ARG A 117 -9.35 0.11 -15.56
C ARG A 117 -8.21 1.08 -15.78
N ALA A 118 -8.29 2.29 -15.21
CA ALA A 118 -7.23 3.28 -15.28
C ALA A 118 -5.91 2.75 -14.68
N LEU A 119 -5.98 2.05 -13.53
CA LEU A 119 -4.83 1.42 -12.90
C LEU A 119 -4.29 0.25 -13.72
N SER A 120 -5.15 -0.59 -14.28
CA SER A 120 -4.75 -1.69 -15.14
C SER A 120 -3.97 -1.20 -16.36
N ILE A 121 -4.45 -0.14 -17.02
CA ILE A 121 -3.74 0.50 -18.13
C ILE A 121 -2.40 1.05 -17.66
N ALA A 122 -2.37 1.76 -16.53
CA ALA A 122 -1.13 2.32 -15.99
C ALA A 122 -0.08 1.23 -15.69
N CYS A 123 -0.48 0.10 -15.12
CA CYS A 123 0.42 -1.01 -14.83
C CYS A 123 0.86 -1.78 -16.08
N ALA A 124 0.02 -1.83 -17.13
CA ALA A 124 0.34 -2.54 -18.37
C ALA A 124 1.32 -1.75 -19.28
N GLU A 125 1.32 -0.42 -19.20
CA GLU A 125 2.15 0.45 -20.04
C GLU A 125 3.64 0.40 -19.69
N THR A 126 4.02 -0.14 -18.57
CA THR A 126 5.39 -0.05 -18.07
C THR A 126 5.85 -1.24 -17.28
N GLY A 127 7.10 -1.63 -17.56
CA GLY A 127 8.00 -2.46 -16.77
C GLY A 127 7.46 -3.79 -16.25
N PRO A 128 8.35 -4.67 -15.80
CA PRO A 128 7.97 -6.00 -15.33
C PRO A 128 7.32 -5.99 -13.94
N TRP A 129 7.41 -4.87 -13.21
CA TRP A 129 6.80 -4.75 -11.90
C TRP A 129 6.27 -3.32 -11.63
N ASN A 130 5.13 -3.26 -10.96
CA ASN A 130 4.52 -2.02 -10.52
C ASN A 130 3.99 -2.18 -9.10
N VAL A 131 4.26 -1.21 -8.25
CA VAL A 131 3.67 -1.10 -6.92
C VAL A 131 2.54 -0.08 -6.98
N VAL A 132 1.31 -0.52 -6.75
CA VAL A 132 0.16 0.39 -6.66
C VAL A 132 0.09 0.97 -5.26
N ALA A 133 0.02 2.29 -5.13
CA ALA A 133 -0.18 2.96 -3.85
C ALA A 133 -1.54 3.67 -3.85
N LEU A 134 -2.37 3.40 -2.83
CA LEU A 134 -3.66 4.06 -2.67
C LEU A 134 -3.49 5.29 -1.79
N ALA A 135 -3.87 6.46 -2.31
CA ALA A 135 -3.75 7.72 -1.59
C ALA A 135 -4.84 7.96 -0.54
N GLU A 136 -5.94 7.22 -0.61
CA GLU A 136 -7.02 7.27 0.36
C GLU A 136 -6.83 6.21 1.46
N PRO A 137 -7.23 6.53 2.71
CA PRO A 137 -7.13 5.58 3.80
C PRO A 137 -7.97 4.32 3.56
N PHE A 138 -7.35 3.17 3.76
CA PHE A 138 -8.00 1.87 3.66
C PHE A 138 -8.85 1.58 4.91
N SER A 139 -10.14 1.41 4.74
CA SER A 139 -11.10 1.19 5.84
C SER A 139 -11.48 -0.28 6.10
N GLY A 140 -10.78 -1.22 5.47
CA GLY A 140 -10.98 -2.66 5.68
C GLY A 140 -12.27 -3.27 5.09
N GLY A 141 -13.19 -2.44 4.58
CA GLY A 141 -14.40 -2.92 3.90
C GLY A 141 -14.18 -3.28 2.42
N ALA A 142 -12.95 -3.18 1.95
CA ALA A 142 -12.59 -3.27 0.54
C ALA A 142 -11.82 -4.55 0.18
N SER A 143 -12.07 -5.67 0.87
CA SER A 143 -11.38 -6.96 0.55
C SER A 143 -11.55 -7.35 -0.92
N GLY A 144 -12.73 -7.13 -1.51
CA GLY A 144 -12.95 -7.34 -2.94
C GLY A 144 -12.07 -6.45 -3.82
N MET A 145 -11.85 -5.19 -3.43
CA MET A 145 -10.97 -4.27 -4.15
C MET A 145 -9.51 -4.70 -4.07
N LEU A 146 -9.04 -5.23 -2.94
CA LEU A 146 -7.67 -5.76 -2.80
C LEU A 146 -7.44 -6.94 -3.74
N LYS A 147 -8.39 -7.87 -3.80
CA LYS A 147 -8.35 -9.00 -4.72
C LYS A 147 -8.28 -8.49 -6.16
N GLN A 148 -9.12 -7.54 -6.53
CA GLN A 148 -9.10 -6.94 -7.86
C GLN A 148 -7.75 -6.27 -8.18
N LEU A 149 -7.22 -5.47 -7.26
CA LEU A 149 -5.94 -4.78 -7.46
C LEU A 149 -4.74 -5.70 -7.56
N LEU A 150 -4.68 -6.75 -6.76
CA LEU A 150 -3.52 -7.65 -6.72
C LEU A 150 -3.63 -8.83 -7.68
N VAL A 151 -4.84 -9.31 -7.95
CA VAL A 151 -5.06 -10.52 -8.76
C VAL A 151 -5.41 -10.18 -10.21
N GLU A 152 -6.30 -9.18 -10.42
CA GLU A 152 -6.85 -8.85 -11.73
C GLU A 152 -5.99 -7.86 -12.51
N ILE A 153 -5.25 -6.95 -11.83
CA ILE A 153 -4.38 -6.01 -12.53
C ILE A 153 -3.09 -6.70 -12.94
N ALA A 154 -2.95 -6.96 -14.23
CA ALA A 154 -1.72 -7.47 -14.82
C ALA A 154 -0.57 -6.48 -14.59
N GLY A 155 0.60 -6.98 -14.12
CA GLY A 155 1.77 -6.15 -13.85
C GLY A 155 1.80 -5.48 -12.48
N ALA A 156 0.72 -5.51 -11.68
CA ALA A 156 0.79 -5.12 -10.27
C ALA A 156 1.46 -6.25 -9.46
N THR A 157 2.63 -5.97 -8.90
CA THR A 157 3.41 -6.92 -8.09
C THR A 157 3.34 -6.62 -6.60
N GLY A 158 2.84 -5.44 -6.24
CA GLY A 158 2.64 -5.05 -4.86
C GLY A 158 1.62 -3.93 -4.71
N LEU A 159 1.15 -3.76 -3.48
CA LEU A 159 0.14 -2.77 -3.11
C LEU A 159 0.51 -2.09 -1.80
N VAL A 160 0.49 -0.76 -1.77
CA VAL A 160 0.69 0.02 -0.55
C VAL A 160 -0.65 0.54 -0.07
N LEU A 161 -0.98 0.19 1.17
CA LEU A 161 -2.19 0.58 1.87
C LEU A 161 -1.84 1.39 3.11
N VAL A 162 -2.69 2.34 3.44
CA VAL A 162 -2.55 3.15 4.64
C VAL A 162 -3.87 3.13 5.39
N GLY A 163 -3.83 2.69 6.64
CA GLY A 163 -5.02 2.68 7.51
C GLY A 163 -5.39 4.09 7.97
N PRO A 164 -6.63 4.30 8.48
CA PRO A 164 -7.08 5.60 8.97
C PRO A 164 -6.33 6.07 10.24
N GLN A 165 -5.66 5.16 10.95
CA GLN A 165 -4.86 5.44 12.14
C GLN A 165 -3.37 5.64 11.82
N ALA A 166 -2.98 5.50 10.56
CA ALA A 166 -1.59 5.66 10.17
C ALA A 166 -1.10 7.10 10.37
N ARG A 167 0.02 7.24 11.05
CA ARG A 167 0.60 8.54 11.44
C ARG A 167 2.12 8.57 11.32
N ARG A 168 2.76 7.47 10.92
CA ARG A 168 4.21 7.38 10.75
C ARG A 168 4.57 6.52 9.54
N THR A 169 5.71 6.86 8.93
CA THR A 169 6.35 6.12 7.84
C THR A 169 7.80 5.80 8.16
N THR A 170 8.29 6.28 9.32
CA THR A 170 9.65 6.09 9.83
C THR A 170 9.66 5.14 11.02
N GLY A 171 10.77 4.45 11.24
CA GLY A 171 10.96 3.42 12.25
C GLY A 171 11.23 2.04 11.66
N PRO A 172 11.25 0.99 12.49
CA PRO A 172 11.57 -0.37 12.05
C PRO A 172 10.71 -0.83 10.87
N ALA A 173 11.33 -1.51 9.90
CA ALA A 173 10.59 -2.21 8.85
C ALA A 173 10.20 -3.60 9.37
N ILE A 174 8.92 -3.85 9.56
CA ILE A 174 8.42 -5.16 9.98
C ILE A 174 8.18 -6.00 8.73
N VAL A 175 8.85 -7.15 8.64
CA VAL A 175 8.70 -8.11 7.54
C VAL A 175 8.02 -9.36 8.09
N ALA A 176 6.75 -9.55 7.76
CA ALA A 176 5.98 -10.72 8.18
C ALA A 176 6.19 -11.86 7.19
N ILE A 177 6.76 -12.97 7.68
CA ILE A 177 7.10 -14.17 6.91
C ILE A 177 6.24 -15.32 7.40
N GLU A 178 5.51 -15.90 6.49
CA GLU A 178 4.66 -17.08 6.68
C GLU A 178 5.20 -18.30 5.94
N ASP A 179 6.00 -18.06 4.90
CA ASP A 179 6.75 -19.04 4.15
C ASP A 179 8.21 -18.63 4.04
N ILE A 180 9.12 -19.52 4.48
CA ILE A 180 10.56 -19.25 4.51
C ILE A 180 11.16 -19.03 3.11
N ASP A 181 10.55 -19.59 2.08
CA ASP A 181 10.99 -19.41 0.69
C ASP A 181 10.86 -17.94 0.23
N HIS A 182 9.99 -17.17 0.86
CA HIS A 182 9.82 -15.73 0.59
C HIS A 182 10.75 -14.85 1.44
N LEU A 183 11.47 -15.43 2.42
CA LEU A 183 12.35 -14.68 3.31
C LEU A 183 13.37 -13.80 2.56
N PRO A 184 14.18 -14.31 1.60
CA PRO A 184 15.24 -13.51 1.00
C PRO A 184 14.73 -12.25 0.28
N PRO A 185 13.73 -12.31 -0.61
CA PRO A 185 13.24 -11.13 -1.31
C PRO A 185 12.48 -10.16 -0.40
N MET A 186 11.72 -10.65 0.58
CA MET A 186 10.97 -9.80 1.50
C MET A 186 11.90 -9.10 2.51
N LEU A 187 12.90 -9.81 3.03
CA LEU A 187 13.92 -9.22 3.91
C LEU A 187 14.66 -8.10 3.17
N LYS A 188 15.09 -8.32 1.92
CA LYS A 188 15.73 -7.28 1.10
C LYS A 188 14.85 -6.06 0.89
N ALA A 189 13.54 -6.23 0.76
CA ALA A 189 12.59 -5.12 0.69
C ALA A 189 12.54 -4.34 2.01
N GLY A 190 12.50 -5.04 3.14
CA GLY A 190 12.56 -4.45 4.48
C GLY A 190 13.85 -3.66 4.72
N GLU A 191 14.99 -4.22 4.37
CA GLU A 191 16.30 -3.58 4.48
C GLU A 191 16.37 -2.26 3.70
N ARG A 192 15.86 -2.23 2.46
CA ARG A 192 15.83 -1.02 1.64
C ARG A 192 14.98 0.08 2.27
N LEU A 193 13.85 -0.28 2.87
CA LEU A 193 12.99 0.68 3.57
C LEU A 193 13.61 1.17 4.87
N ALA A 194 14.17 0.26 5.68
CA ALA A 194 14.84 0.57 6.93
C ALA A 194 16.08 1.46 6.70
N ALA A 195 16.85 1.22 5.64
CA ALA A 195 18.03 2.00 5.28
C ALA A 195 17.75 3.47 4.98
N LEU A 196 16.50 3.85 4.64
CA LEU A 196 16.14 5.24 4.36
C LEU A 196 16.29 6.16 5.58
N ASP A 197 16.16 5.64 6.78
CA ASP A 197 16.25 6.38 8.06
C ASP A 197 17.14 5.69 9.09
N GLY A 198 17.91 4.66 8.67
CA GLY A 198 18.85 3.95 9.54
C GLY A 198 18.18 3.13 10.64
N SER A 199 16.96 2.66 10.42
CA SER A 199 16.23 1.82 11.38
C SER A 199 16.56 0.33 11.20
N GLU A 200 16.20 -0.48 12.20
CA GLU A 200 16.32 -1.94 12.14
C GLU A 200 15.23 -2.59 11.29
N VAL A 201 15.45 -3.85 10.92
CA VAL A 201 14.41 -4.73 10.37
C VAL A 201 13.92 -5.66 11.48
N ILE A 202 12.60 -5.78 11.64
CA ILE A 202 11.98 -6.77 12.48
C ILE A 202 11.41 -7.87 11.60
N LEU A 203 12.03 -9.04 11.64
CA LEU A 203 11.52 -10.22 10.97
C LEU A 203 10.49 -10.89 11.87
N LEU A 204 9.22 -10.79 11.51
CA LEU A 204 8.11 -11.43 12.23
C LEU A 204 7.76 -12.75 11.54
N LEU A 205 8.11 -13.87 12.18
CA LEU A 205 7.72 -15.20 11.74
C LEU A 205 6.28 -15.49 12.20
N VAL A 206 5.43 -15.89 11.27
CA VAL A 206 4.01 -16.15 11.53
C VAL A 206 3.66 -17.57 11.08
N ALA A 207 3.11 -18.37 11.98
CA ALA A 207 2.59 -19.70 11.65
C ALA A 207 1.40 -20.07 12.54
N SER A 208 0.70 -21.13 12.19
CA SER A 208 -0.46 -21.63 12.90
C SER A 208 -0.14 -22.52 14.11
N ASP A 209 1.12 -22.92 14.25
CA ASP A 209 1.59 -23.82 15.30
C ASP A 209 3.04 -23.54 15.69
N GLU A 210 3.38 -23.95 16.91
CA GLU A 210 4.70 -23.71 17.50
C GLU A 210 5.81 -24.53 16.83
N GLU A 211 5.54 -25.75 16.37
CA GLU A 211 6.52 -26.59 15.68
C GLU A 211 7.00 -25.91 14.38
N ARG A 212 6.07 -25.40 13.63
CA ARG A 212 6.37 -24.63 12.40
C ARG A 212 7.15 -23.36 12.71
N LEU A 213 6.79 -22.63 13.76
CA LEU A 213 7.52 -21.44 14.20
C LEU A 213 8.97 -21.74 14.57
N GLN A 214 9.20 -22.80 15.35
CA GLN A 214 10.55 -23.23 15.74
C GLN A 214 11.40 -23.62 14.52
N TRP A 215 10.81 -24.35 13.57
CA TRP A 215 11.48 -24.69 12.33
C TRP A 215 11.83 -23.43 11.52
N MET A 216 10.89 -22.50 11.36
CA MET A 216 11.12 -21.23 10.65
C MET A 216 12.17 -20.37 11.34
N ASP A 217 12.18 -20.29 12.68
CA ASP A 217 13.21 -19.57 13.44
C ASP A 217 14.60 -20.13 13.17
N GLY A 218 14.75 -21.46 13.18
CA GLY A 218 16.00 -22.12 12.84
C GLY A 218 16.49 -21.77 11.43
N GLN A 219 15.60 -21.81 10.43
CA GLN A 219 15.96 -21.44 9.04
C GLN A 219 16.29 -19.94 8.91
N ALA A 220 15.51 -19.08 9.56
CA ALA A 220 15.76 -17.63 9.53
C ALA A 220 17.12 -17.28 10.14
N ARG A 221 17.48 -17.88 11.29
CA ARG A 221 18.79 -17.67 11.94
C ARG A 221 19.95 -18.14 11.07
N LEU A 222 19.80 -19.28 10.40
CA LEU A 222 20.80 -19.76 9.44
C LEU A 222 21.00 -18.79 8.26
N PHE A 223 19.91 -18.19 7.80
CA PHE A 223 19.96 -17.23 6.68
C PHE A 223 20.52 -15.87 7.10
N ILE A 224 20.12 -15.35 8.27
CA ILE A 224 20.53 -14.03 8.77
C ILE A 224 21.98 -14.06 9.28
N GLY A 225 22.41 -15.16 9.91
CA GLY A 225 23.72 -15.26 10.56
C GLY A 225 23.86 -14.32 11.76
N ASP A 226 25.04 -13.74 11.93
CA ASP A 226 25.40 -12.86 13.07
C ASP A 226 25.05 -11.37 12.81
N ARG A 227 23.98 -11.09 12.09
CA ARG A 227 23.57 -9.71 11.77
C ARG A 227 22.83 -9.07 12.94
N ASP A 228 23.29 -7.88 13.35
CA ASP A 228 22.72 -7.11 14.46
C ASP A 228 21.58 -6.16 14.01
N ASP A 229 21.46 -5.91 12.70
CA ASP A 229 20.45 -5.01 12.11
C ASP A 229 19.10 -5.68 11.84
N VAL A 230 18.98 -6.99 12.10
CA VAL A 230 17.75 -7.77 11.93
C VAL A 230 17.38 -8.45 13.24
N ARG A 231 16.22 -8.10 13.78
CA ARG A 231 15.65 -8.72 14.98
C ARG A 231 14.56 -9.69 14.61
N ILE A 232 14.63 -10.94 15.10
CA ILE A 232 13.61 -11.96 14.90
C ILE A 232 12.56 -11.88 16.01
N ALA A 233 11.30 -11.96 15.65
CA ALA A 233 10.15 -12.14 16.53
C ALA A 233 9.23 -13.20 15.92
N SER A 234 8.42 -13.85 16.76
CA SER A 234 7.49 -14.90 16.33
C SER A 234 6.08 -14.61 16.83
N ALA A 235 5.09 -15.00 16.06
CA ALA A 235 3.67 -14.94 16.44
C ALA A 235 2.94 -16.18 15.94
N GLU A 236 2.30 -16.88 16.86
CA GLU A 236 1.35 -17.94 16.53
C GLU A 236 -0.01 -17.30 16.22
N VAL A 237 -0.55 -17.58 15.05
CA VAL A 237 -1.78 -16.97 14.56
C VAL A 237 -2.61 -18.02 13.83
N HIS A 238 -3.82 -18.23 14.29
CA HIS A 238 -4.75 -19.15 13.64
C HIS A 238 -5.60 -18.41 12.59
N HIS A 239 -6.12 -19.17 11.64
CA HIS A 239 -6.97 -18.61 10.57
C HIS A 239 -8.17 -17.85 11.16
N GLY A 240 -8.37 -16.60 10.74
CA GLY A 240 -9.45 -15.73 11.24
C GLY A 240 -9.08 -14.83 12.42
N GLU A 241 -7.90 -14.94 12.99
CA GLU A 241 -7.44 -14.13 14.14
C GLU A 241 -6.75 -12.81 13.73
N ALA A 242 -7.32 -12.12 12.73
CA ALA A 242 -6.78 -10.85 12.24
C ALA A 242 -6.57 -9.79 13.34
N ALA A 243 -7.30 -9.86 14.44
CA ALA A 243 -7.15 -8.95 15.56
C ALA A 243 -5.86 -9.20 16.36
N VAL A 244 -5.44 -10.46 16.51
CA VAL A 244 -4.22 -10.85 17.24
C VAL A 244 -2.99 -10.34 16.50
N ILE A 245 -2.91 -10.62 15.21
CA ILE A 245 -1.78 -10.16 14.39
C ILE A 245 -1.75 -8.63 14.29
N ALA A 246 -2.91 -7.98 14.17
CA ALA A 246 -3.01 -6.53 14.11
C ALA A 246 -2.47 -5.86 15.39
N GLU A 247 -2.78 -6.42 16.56
CA GLU A 247 -2.26 -5.94 17.84
C GLU A 247 -0.76 -6.22 17.99
N THR A 248 -0.27 -7.36 17.55
CA THR A 248 1.14 -7.70 17.54
C THR A 248 1.95 -6.71 16.70
N LEU A 249 1.50 -6.45 15.47
CA LEU A 249 2.12 -5.48 14.58
C LEU A 249 2.08 -4.06 15.16
N ARG A 250 0.98 -3.67 15.80
CA ARG A 250 0.84 -2.37 16.44
C ARG A 250 1.86 -2.16 17.56
N ARG A 251 2.08 -3.19 18.40
CA ARG A 251 3.05 -3.15 19.51
C ARG A 251 4.50 -3.01 19.05
N MET A 252 4.83 -3.51 17.87
CA MET A 252 6.18 -3.41 17.29
C MET A 252 6.53 -2.01 16.80
N GLN A 253 5.55 -1.10 16.72
CA GLN A 253 5.73 0.31 16.37
C GLN A 253 6.50 0.55 15.07
N GLY A 254 6.30 -0.29 14.06
CA GLY A 254 6.98 -0.20 12.77
C GLY A 254 6.70 1.09 12.00
N GLY A 255 7.63 1.46 11.14
CA GLY A 255 7.45 2.49 10.12
C GLY A 255 6.78 1.97 8.85
N PHE A 256 6.97 0.67 8.58
CA PHE A 256 6.30 -0.09 7.52
C PHE A 256 6.05 -1.52 7.98
N VAL A 257 4.97 -2.10 7.49
CA VAL A 257 4.72 -3.55 7.55
C VAL A 257 4.79 -4.08 6.12
N ILE A 258 5.57 -5.13 5.89
CA ILE A 258 5.63 -5.86 4.62
C ILE A 258 5.03 -7.23 4.86
N GLY A 259 4.07 -7.63 4.06
CA GLY A 259 3.40 -8.92 4.17
C GLY A 259 3.01 -9.48 2.81
N GLN A 260 2.70 -10.75 2.78
CA GLN A 260 2.20 -11.44 1.60
C GLN A 260 0.68 -11.40 1.57
N TYR A 261 0.10 -11.18 0.39
CA TYR A 261 -1.33 -11.30 0.18
C TYR A 261 -1.72 -12.79 0.03
N GLY A 262 -2.82 -13.19 0.65
CA GLY A 262 -3.32 -14.57 0.63
C GLY A 262 -2.78 -15.46 1.75
N GLY A 263 -2.05 -14.87 2.72
CA GLY A 263 -1.52 -15.58 3.87
C GLY A 263 -2.36 -15.43 5.16
N LEU A 264 -1.76 -15.75 6.30
CA LEU A 264 -2.40 -15.62 7.63
C LEU A 264 -2.55 -14.16 8.06
N VAL A 265 -1.56 -13.31 7.72
CA VAL A 265 -1.55 -11.88 8.08
C VAL A 265 -2.57 -11.11 7.25
N VAL A 266 -2.60 -11.36 5.94
CA VAL A 266 -3.51 -10.70 4.99
C VAL A 266 -4.18 -11.76 4.12
N PRO A 267 -5.23 -12.41 4.62
CA PRO A 267 -5.94 -13.43 3.86
C PRO A 267 -6.64 -12.83 2.62
N ASP A 268 -6.75 -13.63 1.58
CA ASP A 268 -7.46 -13.29 0.34
C ASP A 268 -8.97 -13.16 0.54
N GLU A 269 -9.50 -13.90 1.52
CA GLU A 269 -10.89 -13.82 1.97
C GLU A 269 -10.92 -13.53 3.47
N GLY A 270 -11.79 -12.61 3.88
CA GLY A 270 -11.94 -12.30 5.30
C GLY A 270 -12.10 -10.80 5.61
N ASN A 271 -12.12 -10.53 6.91
CA ASN A 271 -12.31 -9.17 7.43
C ASN A 271 -10.97 -8.51 7.76
N LEU A 272 -10.50 -7.62 6.90
CA LEU A 272 -9.27 -6.86 7.10
C LEU A 272 -9.45 -5.57 7.92
N ARG A 273 -10.66 -5.31 8.45
CA ARG A 273 -10.92 -4.11 9.28
C ARG A 273 -10.06 -4.04 10.53
N PRO A 274 -9.84 -5.15 11.28
CA PRO A 274 -8.97 -5.09 12.46
C PRO A 274 -7.55 -4.65 12.10
N LEU A 275 -6.99 -5.20 11.02
CA LEU A 275 -5.66 -4.83 10.53
C LEU A 275 -5.60 -3.36 10.10
N GLY A 276 -6.53 -2.92 9.24
CA GLY A 276 -6.58 -1.53 8.78
C GLY A 276 -6.81 -0.52 9.90
N ALA A 277 -7.58 -0.89 10.95
CA ALA A 277 -7.86 -0.03 12.09
C ALA A 277 -6.70 0.03 13.10
N ALA A 278 -5.89 -1.04 13.22
CA ALA A 278 -4.82 -1.11 14.21
C ALA A 278 -3.48 -0.56 13.70
N LEU A 279 -3.22 -0.65 12.39
CA LEU A 279 -1.94 -0.22 11.84
C LEU A 279 -1.77 1.29 11.86
N GLU A 280 -0.71 1.73 12.51
CA GLU A 280 -0.31 3.14 12.60
C GLU A 280 0.75 3.52 11.53
N CYS A 281 1.11 2.58 10.66
CA CYS A 281 2.06 2.73 9.57
C CYS A 281 1.52 2.11 8.28
N PRO A 282 2.13 2.38 7.12
CA PRO A 282 1.76 1.77 5.86
C PRO A 282 1.96 0.25 5.86
N LEU A 283 1.08 -0.44 5.16
CA LEU A 283 1.16 -1.86 4.84
C LEU A 283 1.56 -2.01 3.37
N PHE A 284 2.68 -2.64 3.12
CA PHE A 284 3.16 -3.00 1.79
C PHE A 284 2.91 -4.48 1.55
N LEU A 285 1.92 -4.79 0.74
CA LEU A 285 1.60 -6.15 0.32
C LEU A 285 2.39 -6.51 -0.92
N VAL A 286 3.01 -7.66 -0.89
CA VAL A 286 3.67 -8.28 -2.04
C VAL A 286 2.84 -9.48 -2.51
N ARG A 287 2.89 -9.73 -3.82
CA ARG A 287 2.18 -10.84 -4.47
C ARG A 287 3.04 -12.08 -4.53
#